data_59bcce5ce396a593fb9583f01fb5b211
#
_entry.id   59bcce5ce396a593fb9583f01fb5b211
#
_cell.length_a   1.000
_cell.length_b   1.000
_cell.length_c   1.000
_cell.angle_alpha   90.00
_cell.angle_beta   90.00
_cell.angle_gamma   90.00
#
_symmetry.space_group_name_H-M   'P 1'
#
loop_
_entity.id
_entity.type
_entity.pdbx_description
1 polymer ?
#
loop_
_entity_poly.entity_id
_entity_poly.type
_entity_poly.pdbx_seq_one_letter_code
_entity_poly.pdbx_strand_id
1 'polypeptide(L)'
;MMCAWEALLEIVPQQMRESIDLMGRYTLQELRLRQGSPPELVFGNGSKWLDMVCRKEDIRFSIQMASRYSPWASESIQRGFITAAGGHRLGLCGLTLYRNGRMCGMREITSICIRISRDYPGIAVNAPMNGSVLILGAPGWGKTTLLRDLIRQRSRWTTVSVVDERGEIFPDGYDTGMRTDILRGCRKEQGMEQV
;
A
#
# COMPACT_ATOMS: atom_id res chain seq x y z
N MET A 1 -13.71 9.26 2.73
CA MET A 1 -12.80 8.09 2.60
C MET A 1 -12.81 7.66 1.14
N MET A 2 -11.66 7.56 0.52
CA MET A 2 -11.49 7.07 -0.85
C MET A 2 -10.62 5.82 -0.83
N CYS A 3 -10.91 4.87 -1.71
CA CYS A 3 -10.13 3.65 -1.92
C CYS A 3 -10.17 3.31 -3.40
N ALA A 4 -9.05 2.94 -3.99
CA ALA A 4 -9.01 2.39 -5.33
C ALA A 4 -9.51 0.93 -5.32
N TRP A 5 -10.77 0.74 -4.96
CA TRP A 5 -11.36 -0.56 -4.69
C TRP A 5 -11.37 -1.48 -5.91
N GLU A 6 -11.68 -0.93 -7.08
CA GLU A 6 -11.67 -1.69 -8.32
C GLU A 6 -10.24 -2.22 -8.65
N ALA A 7 -9.21 -1.40 -8.39
CA ALA A 7 -7.83 -1.83 -8.53
C ALA A 7 -7.45 -2.94 -7.54
N LEU A 8 -8.03 -2.95 -6.33
CA LEU A 8 -7.90 -4.08 -5.41
C LEU A 8 -8.56 -5.34 -6.00
N LEU A 9 -9.78 -5.23 -6.51
CA LEU A 9 -10.49 -6.39 -7.08
C LEU A 9 -9.77 -6.97 -8.29
N GLU A 10 -9.06 -6.16 -9.08
CA GLU A 10 -8.26 -6.66 -10.21
C GLU A 10 -7.14 -7.61 -9.78
N ILE A 11 -6.52 -7.38 -8.63
CA ILE A 11 -5.44 -8.23 -8.09
C ILE A 11 -5.95 -9.39 -7.25
N VAL A 12 -7.25 -9.47 -7.00
CA VAL A 12 -7.92 -10.56 -6.27
C VAL A 12 -8.39 -11.63 -7.26
N PRO A 13 -8.18 -12.94 -6.99
CA PRO A 13 -8.70 -14.04 -7.80
C PRO A 13 -10.21 -13.93 -8.03
N GLN A 14 -10.66 -14.20 -9.24
CA GLN A 14 -12.03 -13.97 -9.66
C GLN A 14 -13.08 -14.62 -8.74
N GLN A 15 -12.84 -15.84 -8.30
CA GLN A 15 -13.76 -16.60 -7.44
C GLN A 15 -13.92 -15.99 -6.02
N MET A 16 -13.04 -15.07 -5.61
CA MET A 16 -13.07 -14.42 -4.30
C MET A 16 -13.68 -13.02 -4.35
N ARG A 17 -13.79 -12.41 -5.55
CA ARG A 17 -14.12 -10.99 -5.73
C ARG A 17 -15.48 -10.63 -5.17
N GLU A 18 -16.52 -11.40 -5.49
CA GLU A 18 -17.88 -11.12 -5.06
C GLU A 18 -18.00 -11.12 -3.53
N SER A 19 -17.47 -12.15 -2.87
CA SER A 19 -17.48 -12.25 -1.41
C SER A 19 -16.69 -11.12 -0.74
N ILE A 20 -15.53 -10.76 -1.31
CA ILE A 20 -14.69 -9.69 -0.79
C ILE A 20 -15.36 -8.32 -1.02
N ASP A 21 -15.98 -8.11 -2.16
CA ASP A 21 -16.68 -6.87 -2.46
C ASP A 21 -17.87 -6.66 -1.50
N LEU A 22 -18.68 -7.69 -1.32
CA LEU A 22 -19.85 -7.64 -0.44
C LEU A 22 -19.46 -7.36 1.03
N MET A 23 -18.40 -7.98 1.53
CA MET A 23 -18.03 -7.89 2.95
C MET A 23 -17.04 -6.78 3.25
N GLY A 24 -16.23 -6.37 2.27
CA GLY A 24 -14.99 -5.64 2.54
C GLY A 24 -14.93 -4.21 2.03
N ARG A 25 -15.77 -3.78 1.08
CA ARG A 25 -15.65 -2.53 0.33
C ARG A 25 -15.30 -1.30 1.21
N TYR A 26 -15.87 -1.21 2.38
CA TYR A 26 -15.69 -0.03 3.24
C TYR A 26 -14.77 -0.24 4.44
N THR A 27 -14.60 -1.47 4.91
CA THR A 27 -13.99 -1.74 6.21
C THR A 27 -12.83 -2.72 6.20
N LEU A 28 -12.60 -3.44 5.08
CA LEU A 28 -11.50 -4.39 4.95
C LEU A 28 -10.15 -3.65 5.07
N GLN A 29 -9.29 -4.12 5.95
CA GLN A 29 -7.94 -3.58 6.16
C GLN A 29 -6.86 -4.43 5.48
N GLU A 30 -6.98 -5.77 5.61
CA GLU A 30 -6.05 -6.71 5.00
C GLU A 30 -6.81 -7.92 4.43
N LEU A 31 -6.32 -8.44 3.30
CA LEU A 31 -6.68 -9.74 2.76
C LEU A 31 -5.44 -10.63 2.81
N ARG A 32 -5.55 -11.77 3.50
CA ARG A 32 -4.45 -12.72 3.64
C ARG A 32 -4.78 -14.00 2.89
N LEU A 33 -3.94 -14.34 1.93
CA LEU A 33 -4.03 -15.56 1.15
C LEU A 33 -2.86 -16.47 1.55
N ARG A 34 -3.17 -17.69 2.00
CA ARG A 34 -2.20 -18.73 2.37
C ARG A 34 -2.54 -20.01 1.61
N GLN A 35 -1.58 -20.59 0.95
CA GLN A 35 -1.77 -21.85 0.22
C GLN A 35 -2.30 -22.92 1.15
N GLY A 36 -3.38 -23.60 0.73
CA GLY A 36 -4.02 -24.69 1.48
C GLY A 36 -4.91 -24.23 2.64
N SER A 37 -5.10 -22.93 2.86
CA SER A 37 -5.95 -22.37 3.91
C SER A 37 -7.06 -21.52 3.33
N PRO A 38 -8.17 -21.31 4.05
CA PRO A 38 -9.18 -20.32 3.65
C PRO A 38 -8.59 -18.89 3.58
N PRO A 39 -9.03 -18.05 2.64
CA PRO A 39 -8.70 -16.63 2.64
C PRO A 39 -9.22 -15.93 3.89
N GLU A 40 -8.36 -15.11 4.51
CA GLU A 40 -8.68 -14.35 5.73
C GLU A 40 -8.88 -12.87 5.41
N LEU A 41 -10.03 -12.35 5.75
CA LEU A 41 -10.39 -10.94 5.66
C LEU A 41 -10.22 -10.30 7.03
N VAL A 42 -9.30 -9.34 7.16
CA VAL A 42 -9.00 -8.67 8.43
C VAL A 42 -9.68 -7.30 8.45
N PHE A 43 -10.43 -7.03 9.51
CA PHE A 43 -11.14 -5.79 9.78
C PHE A 43 -10.66 -5.18 11.10
N GLY A 44 -11.05 -3.95 11.41
CA GLY A 44 -10.67 -3.30 12.67
C GLY A 44 -11.19 -4.00 13.94
N ASN A 45 -12.24 -4.80 13.82
CA ASN A 45 -12.89 -5.51 14.93
C ASN A 45 -12.70 -7.04 14.89
N GLY A 46 -11.77 -7.55 14.10
CA GLY A 46 -11.48 -8.97 13.99
C GLY A 46 -11.32 -9.46 12.56
N SER A 47 -11.35 -10.76 12.34
CA SER A 47 -11.22 -11.35 11.01
C SER A 47 -12.38 -12.29 10.67
N LYS A 48 -12.59 -12.50 9.36
CA LYS A 48 -13.52 -13.48 8.79
C LYS A 48 -12.80 -14.34 7.77
N TRP A 49 -13.27 -15.56 7.60
CA TRP A 49 -12.71 -16.52 6.65
C TRP A 49 -13.71 -16.78 5.54
N LEU A 50 -13.23 -16.90 4.30
CA LEU A 50 -14.07 -17.35 3.19
C LEU A 50 -14.20 -18.88 3.22
N ASP A 51 -15.36 -19.35 2.82
CA ASP A 51 -15.62 -20.81 2.70
C ASP A 51 -15.07 -21.35 1.38
N MET A 52 -13.76 -21.29 1.24
CA MET A 52 -13.00 -21.83 0.12
C MET A 52 -11.54 -22.00 0.49
N VAL A 53 -10.79 -22.80 -0.27
CA VAL A 53 -9.36 -23.01 -0.05
C VAL A 53 -8.55 -22.20 -1.06
N CYS A 54 -7.60 -21.40 -0.58
CA CYS A 54 -6.66 -20.68 -1.42
C CYS A 54 -5.65 -21.64 -2.05
N ARG A 55 -5.56 -21.64 -3.37
CA ARG A 55 -4.65 -22.46 -4.16
C ARG A 55 -3.37 -21.68 -4.49
N LYS A 56 -2.34 -22.39 -4.91
CA LYS A 56 -1.08 -21.78 -5.37
C LYS A 56 -1.29 -20.85 -6.55
N GLU A 57 -2.22 -21.19 -7.43
CA GLU A 57 -2.60 -20.40 -8.60
C GLU A 57 -3.22 -19.04 -8.21
N ASP A 58 -3.97 -18.99 -7.12
CA ASP A 58 -4.57 -17.76 -6.60
C ASP A 58 -3.51 -16.76 -6.14
N ILE A 59 -2.49 -17.25 -5.43
CA ILE A 59 -1.35 -16.44 -4.99
C ILE A 59 -0.56 -15.93 -6.20
N ARG A 60 -0.27 -16.82 -7.16
CA ARG A 60 0.43 -16.45 -8.39
C ARG A 60 -0.33 -15.41 -9.20
N PHE A 61 -1.64 -15.58 -9.34
CA PHE A 61 -2.50 -14.61 -10.01
C PHE A 61 -2.37 -13.22 -9.37
N SER A 62 -2.54 -13.12 -8.04
CA SER A 62 -2.45 -11.85 -7.32
C SER A 62 -1.10 -11.17 -7.50
N ILE A 63 0.01 -11.93 -7.43
CA ILE A 63 1.36 -11.41 -7.65
C ILE A 63 1.53 -10.91 -9.08
N GLN A 64 1.09 -11.69 -10.08
CA GLN A 64 1.20 -11.34 -11.47
C GLN A 64 0.43 -10.06 -11.80
N MET A 65 -0.80 -9.94 -11.30
CA MET A 65 -1.62 -8.76 -11.52
C MET A 65 -1.03 -7.53 -10.82
N ALA A 66 -0.59 -7.67 -9.58
CA ALA A 66 0.04 -6.58 -8.83
C ALA A 66 1.35 -6.09 -9.49
N SER A 67 2.14 -7.01 -10.06
CA SER A 67 3.43 -6.69 -10.70
C SER A 67 3.28 -5.91 -12.00
N ARG A 68 2.16 -6.00 -12.70
CA ARG A 68 1.91 -5.29 -13.97
C ARG A 68 1.92 -3.77 -13.80
N TYR A 69 1.65 -3.28 -12.61
CA TYR A 69 1.53 -1.86 -12.31
C TYR A 69 2.78 -1.26 -11.65
N SER A 70 3.84 -2.07 -11.44
CA SER A 70 5.07 -1.59 -10.81
C SER A 70 6.26 -1.73 -11.76
N PRO A 71 6.81 -0.61 -12.27
CA PRO A 71 8.07 -0.61 -13.04
C PRO A 71 9.25 -1.16 -12.21
N TRP A 72 9.16 -1.11 -10.88
CA TRP A 72 10.17 -1.53 -9.90
C TRP A 72 9.84 -2.88 -9.26
N ALA A 73 8.95 -3.67 -9.87
CA ALA A 73 8.48 -4.95 -9.30
C ALA A 73 9.62 -5.89 -8.92
N SER A 74 10.68 -5.97 -9.73
CA SER A 74 11.81 -6.86 -9.46
C SER A 74 12.56 -6.51 -8.18
N GLU A 75 12.85 -5.22 -7.92
CA GLU A 75 13.49 -4.78 -6.69
C GLU A 75 12.57 -4.93 -5.48
N SER A 76 11.29 -4.64 -5.65
CA SER A 76 10.29 -4.75 -4.59
C SER A 76 10.09 -6.22 -4.18
N ILE A 77 10.06 -7.16 -5.12
CA ILE A 77 9.99 -8.60 -4.84
C ILE A 77 11.22 -9.05 -4.03
N GLN A 78 12.41 -8.54 -4.35
CA GLN A 78 13.60 -8.81 -3.56
C GLN A 78 13.48 -8.30 -2.12
N ARG A 79 12.76 -7.21 -1.90
CA ARG A 79 12.46 -6.65 -0.57
C ARG A 79 11.27 -7.33 0.12
N GLY A 80 10.63 -8.31 -0.51
CA GLY A 80 9.50 -9.07 0.05
C GLY A 80 8.15 -8.37 -0.03
N PHE A 81 7.97 -7.38 -0.91
CA PHE A 81 6.68 -6.74 -1.11
C PHE A 81 6.50 -6.22 -2.55
N ILE A 82 5.25 -5.97 -2.93
CA ILE A 82 4.87 -5.29 -4.18
C ILE A 82 3.87 -4.19 -3.82
N THR A 83 4.00 -3.02 -4.42
CA THR A 83 2.96 -1.99 -4.39
C THR A 83 2.17 -2.09 -5.70
N ALA A 84 0.88 -2.38 -5.60
CA ALA A 84 -0.05 -2.45 -6.71
C ALA A 84 -0.74 -1.11 -6.97
N ALA A 85 -1.48 -1.02 -8.08
CA ALA A 85 -2.32 0.13 -8.40
C ALA A 85 -3.22 0.52 -7.22
N GLY A 86 -3.47 1.82 -7.06
CA GLY A 86 -4.23 2.33 -5.91
C GLY A 86 -3.48 2.30 -4.58
N GLY A 87 -2.17 1.99 -4.60
CA GLY A 87 -1.31 1.96 -3.42
C GLY A 87 -1.51 0.76 -2.51
N HIS A 88 -2.24 -0.26 -2.96
CA HIS A 88 -2.36 -1.52 -2.21
C HIS A 88 -1.01 -2.21 -2.12
N ARG A 89 -0.64 -2.68 -0.92
CA ARG A 89 0.66 -3.30 -0.69
C ARG A 89 0.53 -4.79 -0.41
N LEU A 90 1.20 -5.59 -1.22
CA LEU A 90 1.29 -7.03 -1.05
C LEU A 90 2.60 -7.37 -0.34
N GLY A 91 2.55 -7.84 0.90
CA GLY A 91 3.67 -8.50 1.56
C GLY A 91 3.75 -9.95 1.09
N LEU A 92 4.95 -10.42 0.77
CA LEU A 92 5.21 -11.75 0.22
C LEU A 92 5.91 -12.62 1.25
N CYS A 93 5.49 -13.87 1.39
CA CYS A 93 6.15 -14.87 2.22
C CYS A 93 6.34 -16.17 1.43
N GLY A 94 7.55 -16.70 1.51
CA GLY A 94 7.94 -17.92 0.80
C GLY A 94 9.38 -18.30 1.11
N LEU A 95 9.98 -19.15 0.29
CA LEU A 95 11.38 -19.55 0.46
C LEU A 95 12.30 -18.41 -0.03
N THR A 96 13.07 -17.84 0.89
CA THR A 96 14.02 -16.77 0.60
C THR A 96 15.30 -17.30 -0.05
N LEU A 97 15.83 -16.55 -0.98
CA LEU A 97 17.09 -16.80 -1.65
C LEU A 97 18.17 -15.86 -1.12
N TYR A 98 19.32 -16.42 -0.80
CA TYR A 98 20.48 -15.66 -0.33
C TYR A 98 21.64 -15.77 -1.30
N ARG A 99 22.34 -14.66 -1.52
CA ARG A 99 23.61 -14.61 -2.25
C ARG A 99 24.60 -13.75 -1.46
N ASN A 100 25.78 -14.29 -1.15
CA ASN A 100 26.79 -13.62 -0.36
C ASN A 100 26.27 -13.07 0.99
N GLY A 101 25.43 -13.85 1.69
CA GLY A 101 24.84 -13.46 2.98
C GLY A 101 23.71 -12.41 2.90
N ARG A 102 23.35 -11.95 1.70
CA ARG A 102 22.27 -10.98 1.48
C ARG A 102 21.08 -11.65 0.81
N MET A 103 19.88 -11.32 1.27
CA MET A 103 18.65 -11.73 0.61
C MET A 103 18.62 -11.15 -0.80
N CYS A 104 18.48 -11.99 -1.82
CA CYS A 104 18.47 -11.58 -3.22
C CYS A 104 17.15 -11.90 -3.94
N GLY A 105 16.18 -12.43 -3.24
CA GLY A 105 14.87 -12.71 -3.79
C GLY A 105 14.10 -13.76 -2.98
N MET A 106 12.99 -14.17 -3.56
CA MET A 106 12.08 -15.14 -2.98
C MET A 106 11.59 -16.10 -4.05
N ARG A 107 11.49 -17.36 -3.74
CA ARG A 107 10.83 -18.37 -4.59
C ARG A 107 9.77 -19.11 -3.77
N GLU A 108 8.91 -19.87 -4.49
CA GLU A 108 7.86 -20.66 -3.83
C GLU A 108 7.05 -19.83 -2.83
N ILE A 109 6.56 -18.66 -3.29
CA ILE A 109 5.71 -17.82 -2.45
C ILE A 109 4.46 -18.60 -2.09
N THR A 110 4.27 -18.82 -0.79
CA THR A 110 3.19 -19.66 -0.22
C THR A 110 2.12 -18.85 0.46
N SER A 111 2.40 -17.57 0.74
CA SER A 111 1.39 -16.66 1.27
C SER A 111 1.66 -15.22 0.89
N ILE A 112 0.57 -14.44 0.82
CA ILE A 112 0.60 -13.01 0.62
C ILE A 112 -0.36 -12.32 1.60
N CYS A 113 0.02 -11.10 2.02
CA CYS A 113 -0.83 -10.21 2.80
C CYS A 113 -1.05 -8.93 1.99
N ILE A 114 -2.27 -8.71 1.53
CA ILE A 114 -2.67 -7.52 0.78
C ILE A 114 -3.22 -6.51 1.76
N ARG A 115 -2.49 -5.42 2.01
CA ARG A 115 -2.95 -4.28 2.80
C ARG A 115 -3.70 -3.31 1.93
N ILE A 116 -4.92 -2.99 2.32
CA ILE A 116 -5.80 -2.11 1.56
C ILE A 116 -5.44 -0.66 1.87
N SER A 117 -4.99 0.05 0.84
CA SER A 117 -4.71 1.48 0.96
C SER A 117 -6.00 2.28 0.90
N ARG A 118 -6.13 3.25 1.81
CA ARG A 118 -7.28 4.15 1.89
C ARG A 118 -6.81 5.58 2.04
N ASP A 119 -7.52 6.50 1.40
CA ASP A 119 -7.28 7.93 1.49
C ASP A 119 -8.44 8.62 2.23
N TYR A 120 -8.10 9.66 2.96
CA TYR A 120 -9.03 10.42 3.78
C TYR A 120 -8.88 11.93 3.52
N PRO A 121 -9.31 12.43 2.35
CA PRO A 121 -9.27 13.85 2.07
C PRO A 121 -10.09 14.64 3.10
N GLY A 122 -9.53 15.75 3.56
CA GLY A 122 -10.18 16.63 4.54
C GLY A 122 -9.87 16.32 6.01
N ILE A 123 -9.12 15.28 6.32
CA ILE A 123 -8.78 14.94 7.72
C ILE A 123 -7.89 16.02 8.37
N ALA A 124 -7.14 16.76 7.58
CA ALA A 124 -6.21 17.81 8.05
C ALA A 124 -6.78 19.23 8.04
N VAL A 125 -8.07 19.43 7.75
CA VAL A 125 -8.66 20.77 7.60
C VAL A 125 -8.42 21.68 8.83
N ASN A 126 -8.43 21.11 10.03
CA ASN A 126 -8.21 21.82 11.28
C ASN A 126 -6.79 21.65 11.86
N ALA A 127 -5.89 21.05 11.11
CA ALA A 127 -4.53 20.85 11.59
C ALA A 127 -3.70 22.15 11.46
N PRO A 128 -2.73 22.38 12.36
CA PRO A 128 -1.85 23.55 12.26
C PRO A 128 -0.99 23.48 10.99
N MET A 129 -0.95 24.56 10.24
CA MET A 129 -0.18 24.65 8.99
C MET A 129 0.94 25.70 9.03
N ASN A 130 1.14 26.38 10.16
CA ASN A 130 2.14 27.44 10.30
C ASN A 130 3.38 26.89 11.02
N GLY A 131 4.55 27.27 10.54
CA GLY A 131 5.83 26.86 11.11
C GLY A 131 6.19 25.38 10.82
N SER A 132 7.12 24.85 11.60
CA SER A 132 7.53 23.45 11.51
C SER A 132 6.55 22.54 12.25
N VAL A 133 6.13 21.46 11.62
CA VAL A 133 5.19 20.49 12.20
C VAL A 133 5.83 19.12 12.26
N LEU A 134 5.84 18.50 13.44
CA LEU A 134 6.27 17.13 13.65
C LEU A 134 5.07 16.23 13.99
N ILE A 135 4.83 15.19 13.19
CA ILE A 135 3.74 14.24 13.41
C ILE A 135 4.27 12.99 14.09
N LEU A 136 3.85 12.76 15.32
CA LEU A 136 4.24 11.60 16.15
C LEU A 136 3.04 10.68 16.43
N GLY A 137 3.31 9.39 16.53
CA GLY A 137 2.28 8.40 16.86
C GLY A 137 2.75 6.97 16.60
N ALA A 138 2.04 5.99 17.12
CA ALA A 138 2.32 4.57 16.93
C ALA A 138 2.13 4.15 15.44
N PRO A 139 2.69 3.02 15.00
CA PRO A 139 2.37 2.43 13.70
C PRO A 139 0.85 2.26 13.54
N GLY A 140 0.33 2.55 12.33
CA GLY A 140 -1.10 2.45 12.04
C GLY A 140 -1.97 3.63 12.49
N TRP A 141 -1.44 4.60 13.23
CA TRP A 141 -2.19 5.76 13.75
C TRP A 141 -2.45 6.88 12.73
N GLY A 142 -2.29 6.59 11.45
CA GLY A 142 -2.69 7.52 10.39
C GLY A 142 -1.73 8.69 10.14
N LYS A 143 -0.47 8.65 10.66
CA LYS A 143 0.52 9.73 10.45
C LYS A 143 0.70 10.11 8.98
N THR A 144 0.91 9.12 8.12
CA THR A 144 1.08 9.33 6.66
C THR A 144 -0.22 9.83 6.02
N THR A 145 -1.38 9.39 6.51
CA THR A 145 -2.69 9.85 6.05
C THR A 145 -2.90 11.33 6.39
N LEU A 146 -2.57 11.73 7.61
CA LEU A 146 -2.63 13.13 8.04
C LEU A 146 -1.63 13.99 7.25
N LEU A 147 -0.37 13.55 7.12
CA LEU A 147 0.65 14.25 6.35
C LEU A 147 0.23 14.46 4.89
N ARG A 148 -0.31 13.43 4.25
CA ARG A 148 -0.82 13.49 2.87
C ARG A 148 -1.87 14.57 2.71
N ASP A 149 -2.81 14.65 3.62
CA ASP A 149 -3.87 15.64 3.53
C ASP A 149 -3.38 17.06 3.91
N LEU A 150 -2.44 17.19 4.85
CA LEU A 150 -1.74 18.46 5.12
C LEU A 150 -1.06 19.02 3.86
N ILE A 151 -0.32 18.19 3.13
CA ILE A 151 0.33 18.56 1.86
C ILE A 151 -0.74 19.03 0.87
N ARG A 152 -1.82 18.26 0.70
CA ARG A 152 -2.92 18.56 -0.20
C ARG A 152 -3.61 19.90 0.15
N GLN A 153 -3.87 20.14 1.43
CA GLN A 153 -4.45 21.40 1.91
C GLN A 153 -3.48 22.58 1.66
N ARG A 154 -2.19 22.40 2.00
CA ARG A 154 -1.18 23.45 1.81
C ARG A 154 -0.96 23.81 0.35
N SER A 155 -0.97 22.82 -0.53
CA SER A 155 -0.76 23.00 -1.97
C SER A 155 -1.82 23.87 -2.66
N ARG A 156 -2.93 24.15 -2.02
CA ARG A 156 -3.94 25.09 -2.51
C ARG A 156 -3.43 26.54 -2.54
N TRP A 157 -2.50 26.86 -1.65
CA TRP A 157 -2.05 28.23 -1.40
C TRP A 157 -0.59 28.47 -1.79
N THR A 158 0.25 27.45 -1.74
CA THR A 158 1.68 27.56 -2.02
C THR A 158 2.19 26.29 -2.68
N THR A 159 3.36 26.38 -3.33
CA THR A 159 4.08 25.20 -3.80
C THR A 159 4.58 24.39 -2.60
N VAL A 160 4.46 23.08 -2.69
CA VAL A 160 4.90 22.13 -1.67
C VAL A 160 5.81 21.11 -2.31
N SER A 161 7.05 21.03 -1.83
CA SER A 161 7.99 19.98 -2.22
C SER A 161 7.91 18.83 -1.22
N VAL A 162 7.85 17.61 -1.73
CA VAL A 162 7.71 16.39 -0.93
C VAL A 162 8.86 15.45 -1.23
N VAL A 163 9.57 15.01 -0.18
CA VAL A 163 10.56 13.95 -0.28
C VAL A 163 9.95 12.65 0.25
N ASP A 164 9.58 11.76 -0.65
CA ASP A 164 8.93 10.48 -0.36
C ASP A 164 9.87 9.31 -0.65
N GLU A 165 10.79 9.05 0.30
CA GLU A 165 11.82 8.01 0.16
C GLU A 165 11.27 6.64 -0.20
N ARG A 166 10.07 6.30 0.29
CA ARG A 166 9.49 4.97 0.15
C ARG A 166 8.29 4.89 -0.80
N GLY A 167 7.86 6.03 -1.36
CA GLY A 167 6.65 6.09 -2.18
C GLY A 167 5.36 5.79 -1.40
N GLU A 168 5.34 6.11 -0.09
CA GLU A 168 4.21 5.79 0.80
C GLU A 168 3.26 6.98 1.02
N ILE A 169 3.71 8.21 0.75
CA ILE A 169 2.90 9.41 0.97
C ILE A 169 1.82 9.49 -0.11
N PHE A 170 2.21 9.44 -1.37
CA PHE A 170 1.28 9.48 -2.49
C PHE A 170 1.46 8.24 -3.39
N PRO A 171 0.76 7.14 -3.10
CA PRO A 171 0.64 6.04 -4.04
C PRO A 171 0.05 6.49 -5.37
N ASP A 172 0.32 5.74 -6.44
CA ASP A 172 -0.20 6.05 -7.77
C ASP A 172 -1.74 6.12 -7.78
N GLY A 173 -2.26 7.17 -8.44
CA GLY A 173 -3.69 7.43 -8.50
C GLY A 173 -4.26 8.27 -7.34
N TYR A 174 -3.43 8.65 -6.36
CA TYR A 174 -3.87 9.56 -5.30
C TYR A 174 -3.76 11.03 -5.74
N ASP A 175 -4.71 11.84 -5.31
CA ASP A 175 -4.63 13.29 -5.47
C ASP A 175 -3.49 13.86 -4.64
N THR A 176 -2.51 14.45 -5.31
CA THR A 176 -1.34 15.05 -4.68
C THR A 176 -1.55 16.50 -4.26
N GLY A 177 -2.61 17.13 -4.78
CA GLY A 177 -2.84 18.57 -4.68
C GLY A 177 -2.27 19.35 -5.88
N MET A 178 -2.73 20.57 -6.04
CA MET A 178 -2.50 21.37 -7.28
C MET A 178 -1.07 21.83 -7.48
N ARG A 179 -0.30 22.02 -6.42
CA ARG A 179 1.05 22.62 -6.43
C ARG A 179 2.02 21.78 -5.62
N THR A 180 2.05 20.48 -5.91
CA THR A 180 2.90 19.54 -5.17
C THR A 180 3.90 18.87 -6.10
N ASP A 181 5.19 19.06 -5.83
CA ASP A 181 6.30 18.41 -6.49
C ASP A 181 6.82 17.29 -5.61
N ILE A 182 6.98 16.07 -6.17
CA ILE A 182 7.32 14.88 -5.38
C ILE A 182 8.62 14.28 -5.89
N LEU A 183 9.63 14.25 -5.02
CA LEU A 183 10.88 13.53 -5.21
C LEU A 183 10.79 12.17 -4.54
N ARG A 184 10.95 11.09 -5.29
CA ARG A 184 10.82 9.69 -4.82
C ARG A 184 12.12 8.91 -4.99
N GLY A 185 12.30 7.88 -4.15
CA GLY A 185 13.40 6.91 -4.29
C GLY A 185 14.77 7.43 -3.90
N CYS A 186 14.86 8.60 -3.29
CA CYS A 186 16.09 9.15 -2.72
C CYS A 186 16.08 9.06 -1.20
N ARG A 187 17.24 9.10 -0.56
CA ARG A 187 17.34 9.25 0.88
C ARG A 187 16.78 10.62 1.30
N LYS A 188 16.12 10.68 2.46
CA LYS A 188 15.45 11.90 2.94
C LYS A 188 16.39 13.10 2.98
N GLU A 189 17.58 12.91 3.56
CA GLU A 189 18.58 13.98 3.72
C GLU A 189 18.98 14.56 2.35
N GLN A 190 19.30 13.68 1.40
CA GLN A 190 19.69 14.08 0.04
C GLN A 190 18.54 14.74 -0.72
N GLY A 191 17.33 14.22 -0.56
CA GLY A 191 16.16 14.79 -1.19
C GLY A 191 15.80 16.17 -0.66
N MET A 192 15.94 16.40 0.66
CA MET A 192 15.66 17.69 1.29
C MET A 192 16.66 18.79 0.91
N GLU A 193 17.85 18.44 0.41
CA GLU A 193 18.84 19.39 -0.12
C GLU A 193 18.53 19.80 -1.57
N GLN A 194 17.66 19.07 -2.27
CA GLN A 194 17.36 19.25 -3.70
C GLN A 194 16.04 19.96 -3.98
N VAL A 195 15.16 20.07 -2.99
CA VAL A 195 13.80 20.62 -3.16
C VAL A 195 13.57 21.95 -2.49
#